data_abdfb8d6becd4e3c20e5d204897d8509
#
_entry.id   abdfb8d6becd4e3c20e5d204897d8509
#
_cell.length_a   1.000
_cell.length_b   1.000
_cell.length_c   1.000
_cell.angle_alpha   90.00
_cell.angle_beta   90.00
_cell.angle_gamma   90.00
#
_symmetry.space_group_name_H-M   'P 1'
#
loop_
_entity.id
_entity.type
_entity.pdbx_description
1 polymer ?
#
loop_
_entity_poly.entity_id
_entity_poly.type
_entity_poly.pdbx_seq_one_letter_code
_entity_poly.pdbx_strand_id
1 'polypeptide(L)'
;MSRRNWLIWLGAATVLALAWGLPASGALNPYVIQILMYVGINMILTLSLNLVNGYMGEFSVGHAGFMGIGAYVASVLTVAVLPPAWAAPAFPAVLIVGGAAAAVAGLVVSYPSFRTRGDYLAIVTLAFNMIVKSVLENIPALGGPRGYLGMPRLTTLFWVAAWVILTLWILRNLVYSNFGRGITAIREDEVAANLTSVDTRRLKLYAFLISAFFAGVAGGLYAHLLQFINPRSFSILKSTDMLVMVYLGGVGSLTGSLLGAAIFTVLLELLRPLGLWRWVVGPLMLVLLMIFRPQGLMGFKEAGLFKPAPPAPAAAASPWRGP
;
A
#
# COMPACT_ATOMS: atom_id res chain seq x y z
N MET A 1 0.92 27.24 -10.77
CA MET A 1 0.61 26.26 -9.68
C MET A 1 -0.53 26.83 -8.83
N SER A 2 -1.61 26.08 -8.62
CA SER A 2 -2.73 26.57 -7.79
C SER A 2 -2.26 26.70 -6.33
N ARG A 3 -2.83 27.67 -5.56
CA ARG A 3 -2.58 27.84 -4.11
C ARG A 3 -2.68 26.53 -3.33
N ARG A 4 -3.52 25.60 -3.77
CA ARG A 4 -3.72 24.28 -3.17
C ARG A 4 -2.53 23.34 -3.34
N ASN A 5 -1.87 23.35 -4.51
CA ASN A 5 -0.68 22.51 -4.69
C ASN A 5 0.47 22.98 -3.79
N TRP A 6 0.60 24.28 -3.58
CA TRP A 6 1.60 24.85 -2.66
C TRP A 6 1.36 24.40 -1.21
N LEU A 7 0.10 24.37 -0.74
CA LEU A 7 -0.26 23.87 0.59
C LEU A 7 0.06 22.37 0.76
N ILE A 8 -0.14 21.55 -0.26
CA ILE A 8 0.20 20.12 -0.21
C ILE A 8 1.71 19.94 -0.10
N TRP A 9 2.51 20.69 -0.87
CA TRP A 9 3.96 20.61 -0.80
C TRP A 9 4.53 21.16 0.51
N LEU A 10 3.94 22.22 1.05
CA LEU A 10 4.27 22.71 2.39
C LEU A 10 3.96 21.66 3.46
N GLY A 11 2.77 21.07 3.43
CA GLY A 11 2.41 19.99 4.35
C GLY A 11 3.36 18.79 4.25
N ALA A 12 3.73 18.39 3.04
CA ALA A 12 4.73 17.34 2.83
C ALA A 12 6.11 17.72 3.39
N ALA A 13 6.57 18.94 3.15
CA ALA A 13 7.84 19.44 3.67
C ALA A 13 7.85 19.52 5.20
N THR A 14 6.75 19.97 5.82
CA THR A 14 6.64 20.00 7.29
C THR A 14 6.65 18.60 7.89
N VAL A 15 5.95 17.64 7.28
CA VAL A 15 5.97 16.24 7.74
C VAL A 15 7.37 15.64 7.64
N LEU A 16 8.11 15.90 6.55
CA LEU A 16 9.49 15.43 6.40
C LEU A 16 10.45 16.10 7.39
N ALA A 17 10.31 17.40 7.62
CA ALA A 17 11.12 18.13 8.61
C ALA A 17 10.86 17.59 10.02
N LEU A 18 9.61 17.34 10.39
CA LEU A 18 9.24 16.72 11.66
C LEU A 18 9.79 15.29 11.76
N ALA A 19 9.65 14.50 10.69
CA ALA A 19 10.14 13.12 10.66
C ALA A 19 11.67 13.03 10.81
N TRP A 20 12.41 14.06 10.41
CA TRP A 20 13.86 14.15 10.61
C TRP A 20 14.22 14.73 12.00
N GLY A 21 13.54 15.79 12.42
CA GLY A 21 13.85 16.54 13.64
C GLY A 21 13.38 15.85 14.92
N LEU A 22 12.22 15.19 14.94
CA LEU A 22 11.69 14.53 16.13
C LEU A 22 12.61 13.43 16.72
N PRO A 23 13.18 12.53 15.91
CA PRO A 23 14.14 11.56 16.44
C PRO A 23 15.42 12.22 16.93
N ALA A 24 15.88 13.30 16.27
CA ALA A 24 17.13 14.00 16.62
C ALA A 24 16.99 14.83 17.91
N SER A 25 15.81 15.36 18.20
CA SER A 25 15.55 16.16 19.41
C SER A 25 15.48 15.34 20.70
N GLY A 26 15.36 14.00 20.62
CA GLY A 26 15.15 13.14 21.78
C GLY A 26 13.81 13.36 22.51
N ALA A 27 12.92 14.20 21.97
CA ALA A 27 11.64 14.54 22.58
C ALA A 27 10.64 13.37 22.64
N LEU A 28 10.80 12.38 21.76
CA LEU A 28 9.91 11.22 21.71
C LEU A 28 10.63 9.96 22.18
N ASN A 29 9.91 9.15 22.94
CA ASN A 29 10.37 7.81 23.32
C ASN A 29 10.63 6.98 22.05
N PRO A 30 11.76 6.23 21.96
CA PRO A 30 12.06 5.35 20.83
C PRO A 30 10.94 4.38 20.47
N TYR A 31 10.15 3.94 21.44
CA TYR A 31 8.97 3.12 21.25
C TYR A 31 7.87 3.83 20.44
N VAL A 32 7.58 5.08 20.75
CA VAL A 32 6.62 5.90 20.00
C VAL A 32 7.08 6.09 18.55
N ILE A 33 8.36 6.36 18.34
CA ILE A 33 8.95 6.48 16.99
C ILE A 33 8.77 5.18 16.21
N GLN A 34 8.95 4.03 16.85
CA GLN A 34 8.73 2.73 16.23
C GLN A 34 7.26 2.52 15.83
N ILE A 35 6.31 2.90 16.69
CA ILE A 35 4.88 2.84 16.35
C ILE A 35 4.57 3.74 15.15
N LEU A 36 5.09 4.96 15.12
CA LEU A 36 4.90 5.88 13.99
C LEU A 36 5.45 5.30 12.67
N MET A 37 6.60 4.61 12.73
CA MET A 37 7.15 3.91 11.55
C MET A 37 6.24 2.76 11.10
N TYR A 38 5.67 1.97 12.03
CA TYR A 38 4.67 0.95 11.69
C TYR A 38 3.41 1.54 11.07
N VAL A 39 2.91 2.65 11.63
CA VAL A 39 1.76 3.38 11.06
C VAL A 39 2.07 3.79 9.62
N GLY A 40 3.24 4.38 9.36
CA GLY A 40 3.62 4.80 8.00
C GLY A 40 3.76 3.62 7.03
N ILE A 41 4.38 2.52 7.43
CA ILE A 41 4.47 1.31 6.60
C ILE A 41 3.08 0.76 6.29
N ASN A 42 2.19 0.68 7.27
CA ASN A 42 0.82 0.25 7.08
C ASN A 42 0.02 1.24 6.22
N MET A 43 0.29 2.55 6.26
CA MET A 43 -0.29 3.53 5.33
C MET A 43 0.07 3.23 3.87
N ILE A 44 1.34 2.89 3.58
CA ILE A 44 1.76 2.51 2.23
C ILE A 44 1.01 1.25 1.77
N LEU A 45 0.94 0.23 2.64
CA LEU A 45 0.25 -1.02 2.36
C LEU A 45 -1.25 -0.82 2.11
N THR A 46 -1.89 0.01 2.94
CA THR A 46 -3.32 0.28 2.84
C THR A 46 -3.65 1.11 1.60
N LEU A 47 -2.85 2.13 1.29
CA LEU A 47 -2.99 2.94 0.08
C LEU A 47 -2.85 2.07 -1.19
N SER A 48 -1.83 1.21 -1.22
CA SER A 48 -1.57 0.34 -2.36
C SER A 48 -2.66 -0.72 -2.54
N LEU A 49 -3.13 -1.33 -1.46
CA LEU A 49 -4.23 -2.30 -1.52
C LEU A 49 -5.55 -1.64 -1.91
N ASN A 50 -5.83 -0.42 -1.43
CA ASN A 50 -7.04 0.31 -1.78
C ASN A 50 -7.11 0.70 -3.27
N LEU A 51 -5.98 0.78 -3.98
CA LEU A 51 -5.99 0.93 -5.43
C LEU A 51 -6.67 -0.26 -6.12
N VAL A 52 -6.44 -1.48 -5.63
CA VAL A 52 -7.03 -2.72 -6.19
C VAL A 52 -8.44 -2.94 -5.63
N ASN A 53 -8.58 -2.97 -4.31
CA ASN A 53 -9.87 -3.32 -3.69
C ASN A 53 -10.88 -2.17 -3.76
N GLY A 54 -10.41 -0.92 -3.69
CA GLY A 54 -11.28 0.26 -3.62
C GLY A 54 -11.55 0.91 -4.96
N TYR A 55 -10.52 1.27 -5.69
CA TYR A 55 -10.67 2.00 -6.95
C TYR A 55 -10.95 1.08 -8.14
N MET A 56 -10.28 -0.09 -8.20
CA MET A 56 -10.48 -1.07 -9.27
C MET A 56 -11.69 -1.98 -9.02
N GLY A 57 -12.11 -2.14 -7.76
CA GLY A 57 -13.25 -2.97 -7.37
C GLY A 57 -12.97 -4.47 -7.34
N GLU A 58 -11.70 -4.87 -7.45
CA GLU A 58 -11.31 -6.28 -7.42
C GLU A 58 -10.85 -6.70 -6.01
N PHE A 59 -11.37 -7.80 -5.51
CA PHE A 59 -11.01 -8.29 -4.18
C PHE A 59 -9.70 -9.07 -4.21
N SER A 60 -8.67 -8.57 -3.52
CA SER A 60 -7.35 -9.20 -3.42
C SER A 60 -6.96 -9.44 -1.97
N VAL A 61 -6.46 -10.65 -1.66
CA VAL A 61 -6.00 -11.08 -0.32
C VAL A 61 -4.50 -11.40 -0.30
N GLY A 62 -3.83 -11.26 -1.44
CA GLY A 62 -2.42 -11.65 -1.61
C GLY A 62 -1.37 -10.60 -1.23
N HIS A 63 -1.77 -9.49 -0.67
CA HIS A 63 -0.89 -8.30 -0.49
C HIS A 63 0.30 -8.56 0.42
N ALA A 64 0.15 -9.41 1.44
CA ALA A 64 1.25 -9.83 2.31
C ALA A 64 2.31 -10.65 1.56
N GLY A 65 1.94 -11.39 0.51
CA GLY A 65 2.90 -12.09 -0.35
C GLY A 65 3.82 -11.12 -1.10
N PHE A 66 3.27 -10.06 -1.69
CA PHE A 66 4.07 -9.00 -2.34
C PHE A 66 4.95 -8.26 -1.35
N MET A 67 4.43 -7.95 -0.16
CA MET A 67 5.22 -7.40 0.95
C MET A 67 6.38 -8.33 1.32
N GLY A 68 6.14 -9.65 1.40
CA GLY A 68 7.15 -10.66 1.70
C GLY A 68 8.27 -10.71 0.65
N ILE A 69 7.92 -10.75 -0.64
CA ILE A 69 8.91 -10.74 -1.73
C ILE A 69 9.79 -9.51 -1.64
N GLY A 70 9.19 -8.32 -1.52
CA GLY A 70 9.94 -7.07 -1.39
C GLY A 70 10.85 -7.04 -0.15
N ALA A 71 10.37 -7.55 0.99
CA ALA A 71 11.13 -7.65 2.22
C ALA A 71 12.37 -8.54 2.05
N TYR A 72 12.21 -9.74 1.51
CA TYR A 72 13.31 -10.69 1.33
C TYR A 72 14.31 -10.23 0.28
N VAL A 73 13.85 -9.70 -0.87
CA VAL A 73 14.73 -9.18 -1.92
C VAL A 73 15.57 -8.01 -1.37
N ALA A 74 14.94 -7.04 -0.69
CA ALA A 74 15.65 -5.93 -0.09
C ALA A 74 16.67 -6.39 0.97
N SER A 75 16.31 -7.38 1.77
CA SER A 75 17.18 -7.95 2.80
C SER A 75 18.39 -8.67 2.22
N VAL A 76 18.18 -9.50 1.20
CA VAL A 76 19.29 -10.19 0.51
C VAL A 76 20.24 -9.20 -0.14
N LEU A 77 19.72 -8.17 -0.79
CA LEU A 77 20.56 -7.13 -1.40
C LEU A 77 21.46 -6.42 -0.38
N THR A 78 20.94 -6.09 0.80
CA THR A 78 21.71 -5.37 1.82
C THR A 78 22.66 -6.23 2.61
N VAL A 79 22.38 -7.54 2.76
CA VAL A 79 23.21 -8.46 3.56
C VAL A 79 24.22 -9.20 2.72
N ALA A 80 23.82 -9.71 1.54
CA ALA A 80 24.64 -10.61 0.74
C ALA A 80 25.30 -9.95 -0.48
N VAL A 81 24.71 -8.86 -1.02
CA VAL A 81 25.19 -8.27 -2.29
C VAL A 81 25.94 -6.97 -2.06
N LEU A 82 25.44 -6.09 -1.21
CA LEU A 82 26.02 -4.75 -1.00
C LEU A 82 27.07 -4.76 0.10
N PRO A 83 28.25 -4.11 -0.12
CA PRO A 83 29.19 -3.85 0.97
C PRO A 83 28.52 -2.99 2.05
N PRO A 84 28.83 -3.19 3.34
CA PRO A 84 28.21 -2.44 4.45
C PRO A 84 28.28 -0.92 4.30
N ALA A 85 29.37 -0.39 3.73
CA ALA A 85 29.57 1.03 3.48
C ALA A 85 28.57 1.62 2.48
N TRP A 86 28.06 0.83 1.55
CA TRP A 86 27.13 1.24 0.51
C TRP A 86 25.66 0.98 0.88
N ALA A 87 25.39 0.23 1.94
CA ALA A 87 24.03 -0.14 2.34
C ALA A 87 23.14 1.09 2.60
N ALA A 88 23.65 2.09 3.31
CA ALA A 88 22.89 3.30 3.65
C ALA A 88 22.61 4.21 2.43
N PRO A 89 23.59 4.60 1.60
CA PRO A 89 23.30 5.44 0.43
C PRO A 89 22.49 4.70 -0.65
N ALA A 90 22.66 3.39 -0.78
CA ALA A 90 21.91 2.58 -1.75
C ALA A 90 20.50 2.19 -1.28
N PHE A 91 20.13 2.47 -0.04
CA PHE A 91 18.88 2.04 0.54
C PHE A 91 17.62 2.38 -0.29
N PRO A 92 17.46 3.60 -0.85
CA PRO A 92 16.32 3.89 -1.72
C PRO A 92 16.29 3.01 -2.97
N ALA A 93 17.44 2.73 -3.57
CA ALA A 93 17.53 1.85 -4.74
C ALA A 93 17.17 0.40 -4.37
N VAL A 94 17.61 -0.08 -3.21
CA VAL A 94 17.24 -1.40 -2.68
C VAL A 94 15.73 -1.53 -2.52
N LEU A 95 15.05 -0.51 -2.00
CA LEU A 95 13.59 -0.49 -1.86
C LEU A 95 12.89 -0.53 -3.23
N ILE A 96 13.43 0.22 -4.22
CA ILE A 96 12.89 0.20 -5.60
C ILE A 96 13.06 -1.19 -6.22
N VAL A 97 14.21 -1.84 -6.06
CA VAL A 97 14.43 -3.20 -6.57
C VAL A 97 13.51 -4.20 -5.88
N GLY A 98 13.35 -4.11 -4.56
CA GLY A 98 12.37 -4.93 -3.81
C GLY A 98 10.94 -4.73 -4.30
N GLY A 99 10.53 -3.48 -4.54
CA GLY A 99 9.25 -3.14 -5.13
C GLY A 99 9.09 -3.67 -6.56
N ALA A 100 10.11 -3.54 -7.39
CA ALA A 100 10.10 -4.07 -8.76
C ALA A 100 9.98 -5.60 -8.79
N ALA A 101 10.68 -6.30 -7.89
CA ALA A 101 10.56 -7.76 -7.76
C ALA A 101 9.13 -8.17 -7.35
N ALA A 102 8.51 -7.45 -6.44
CA ALA A 102 7.11 -7.66 -6.08
C ALA A 102 6.16 -7.37 -7.25
N ALA A 103 6.41 -6.34 -8.05
CA ALA A 103 5.64 -6.04 -9.26
C ALA A 103 5.78 -7.14 -10.32
N VAL A 104 7.00 -7.68 -10.54
CA VAL A 104 7.22 -8.81 -11.44
C VAL A 104 6.44 -10.04 -10.98
N ALA A 105 6.45 -10.35 -9.69
CA ALA A 105 5.61 -11.42 -9.14
C ALA A 105 4.11 -11.11 -9.34
N GLY A 106 3.72 -9.86 -9.19
CA GLY A 106 2.38 -9.37 -9.50
C GLY A 106 1.98 -9.63 -10.96
N LEU A 107 2.91 -9.45 -11.90
CA LEU A 107 2.69 -9.76 -13.32
C LEU A 107 2.35 -11.25 -13.53
N VAL A 108 3.11 -12.14 -12.89
CA VAL A 108 2.89 -13.59 -12.98
C VAL A 108 1.50 -13.98 -12.49
N VAL A 109 1.03 -13.34 -11.41
CA VAL A 109 -0.30 -13.61 -10.82
C VAL A 109 -1.42 -12.99 -11.63
N SER A 110 -1.26 -11.73 -12.02
CA SER A 110 -2.33 -10.95 -12.66
C SER A 110 -2.60 -11.38 -14.10
N TYR A 111 -1.57 -11.85 -14.82
CA TYR A 111 -1.72 -12.26 -16.21
C TYR A 111 -2.76 -13.38 -16.42
N PRO A 112 -2.75 -14.50 -15.66
CA PRO A 112 -3.81 -15.49 -15.73
C PRO A 112 -5.12 -15.02 -15.09
N SER A 113 -5.05 -14.28 -13.97
CA SER A 113 -6.22 -13.90 -13.19
C SER A 113 -7.19 -12.99 -13.96
N PHE A 114 -6.68 -12.02 -14.71
CA PHE A 114 -7.51 -11.11 -15.50
C PHE A 114 -8.01 -11.70 -16.84
N ARG A 115 -7.74 -12.97 -17.10
CA ARG A 115 -8.38 -13.72 -18.19
C ARG A 115 -9.68 -14.39 -17.76
N THR A 116 -9.87 -14.58 -16.46
CA THR A 116 -11.07 -15.17 -15.87
C THR A 116 -12.00 -14.06 -15.37
N ARG A 117 -13.32 -14.32 -15.35
CA ARG A 117 -14.32 -13.37 -14.86
C ARG A 117 -14.71 -13.68 -13.40
N GLY A 118 -15.16 -12.66 -12.68
CA GLY A 118 -15.66 -12.78 -11.30
C GLY A 118 -14.58 -12.77 -10.24
N ASP A 119 -14.92 -13.19 -9.00
CA ASP A 119 -14.08 -13.13 -7.80
C ASP A 119 -12.88 -14.08 -7.80
N TYR A 120 -12.48 -14.56 -8.98
CA TYR A 120 -11.37 -15.50 -9.13
C TYR A 120 -10.03 -14.92 -8.67
N LEU A 121 -9.87 -13.59 -8.78
CA LEU A 121 -8.66 -12.89 -8.32
C LEU A 121 -8.42 -13.10 -6.83
N ALA A 122 -9.46 -13.10 -6.00
CA ALA A 122 -9.33 -13.33 -4.56
C ALA A 122 -8.71 -14.70 -4.24
N ILE A 123 -9.19 -15.74 -4.92
CA ILE A 123 -8.71 -17.12 -4.73
C ILE A 123 -7.26 -17.25 -5.20
N VAL A 124 -6.94 -16.70 -6.38
CA VAL A 124 -5.58 -16.76 -6.94
C VAL A 124 -4.59 -15.98 -6.08
N THR A 125 -4.95 -14.78 -5.61
CA THR A 125 -4.06 -13.97 -4.77
C THR A 125 -3.86 -14.58 -3.38
N LEU A 126 -4.88 -15.25 -2.83
CA LEU A 126 -4.76 -16.02 -1.60
C LEU A 126 -3.80 -17.21 -1.79
N ALA A 127 -4.00 -17.99 -2.85
CA ALA A 127 -3.12 -19.12 -3.18
C ALA A 127 -1.68 -18.64 -3.40
N PHE A 128 -1.49 -17.54 -4.13
CA PHE A 128 -0.19 -16.92 -4.33
C PHE A 128 0.49 -16.55 -3.00
N ASN A 129 -0.23 -15.95 -2.06
CA ASN A 129 0.32 -15.62 -0.74
C ASN A 129 0.83 -16.88 -0.01
N MET A 130 0.06 -17.96 -0.06
CA MET A 130 0.44 -19.23 0.54
C MET A 130 1.67 -19.86 -0.15
N ILE A 131 1.73 -19.78 -1.50
CA ILE A 131 2.87 -20.25 -2.29
C ILE A 131 4.13 -19.46 -1.92
N VAL A 132 4.05 -18.12 -1.90
CA VAL A 132 5.20 -17.27 -1.53
C VAL A 132 5.71 -17.63 -0.14
N LYS A 133 4.81 -17.73 0.85
CA LYS A 133 5.19 -18.14 2.20
C LYS A 133 5.89 -19.50 2.19
N SER A 134 5.31 -20.49 1.52
CA SER A 134 5.87 -21.86 1.43
C SER A 134 7.24 -21.87 0.74
N VAL A 135 7.40 -21.12 -0.35
CA VAL A 135 8.69 -21.00 -1.06
C VAL A 135 9.74 -20.39 -0.14
N LEU A 136 9.43 -19.31 0.58
CA LEU A 136 10.35 -18.66 1.51
C LEU A 136 10.73 -19.59 2.70
N GLU A 137 9.82 -20.42 3.17
CA GLU A 137 10.08 -21.41 4.22
C GLU A 137 11.00 -22.54 3.75
N ASN A 138 11.00 -22.86 2.45
CA ASN A 138 11.76 -23.98 1.88
C ASN A 138 13.11 -23.58 1.24
N ILE A 139 13.49 -22.30 1.27
CA ILE A 139 14.80 -21.85 0.76
C ILE A 139 15.79 -21.71 1.94
N PRO A 140 16.75 -22.64 2.13
CA PRO A 140 17.70 -22.58 3.24
C PRO A 140 18.58 -21.33 3.23
N ALA A 141 18.94 -20.82 2.05
CA ALA A 141 19.73 -19.61 1.88
C ALA A 141 19.05 -18.33 2.45
N LEU A 142 17.73 -18.35 2.57
CA LEU A 142 16.93 -17.26 3.15
C LEU A 142 16.62 -17.49 4.65
N GLY A 143 17.28 -18.46 5.30
CA GLY A 143 17.04 -18.84 6.68
C GLY A 143 15.82 -19.75 6.89
N GLY A 144 15.04 -20.03 5.84
CA GLY A 144 13.88 -20.91 5.88
C GLY A 144 12.88 -20.54 6.98
N PRO A 145 12.35 -21.53 7.74
CA PRO A 145 11.39 -21.28 8.83
C PRO A 145 11.97 -20.49 10.00
N ARG A 146 13.30 -20.44 10.15
CA ARG A 146 13.98 -19.67 11.21
C ARG A 146 13.96 -18.19 10.96
N GLY A 147 13.77 -17.78 9.68
CA GLY A 147 13.80 -16.38 9.27
C GLY A 147 15.20 -15.88 8.90
N TYR A 148 15.25 -14.68 8.32
CA TYR A 148 16.46 -14.03 7.82
C TYR A 148 16.89 -12.91 8.76
N LEU A 149 18.19 -12.87 9.09
CA LEU A 149 18.81 -12.00 10.09
C LEU A 149 19.97 -11.22 9.46
N GLY A 150 20.47 -10.23 10.17
CA GLY A 150 21.70 -9.52 9.82
C GLY A 150 21.48 -8.24 9.00
N MET A 151 20.24 -7.82 8.79
CA MET A 151 19.95 -6.57 8.10
C MET A 151 20.35 -5.35 8.96
N PRO A 152 21.04 -4.36 8.38
CA PRO A 152 21.30 -3.11 9.06
C PRO A 152 19.99 -2.33 9.29
N ARG A 153 19.89 -1.59 10.40
CA ARG A 153 18.75 -0.72 10.70
C ARG A 153 18.81 0.55 9.85
N LEU A 154 18.31 0.48 8.62
CA LEU A 154 18.32 1.60 7.66
C LEU A 154 16.99 2.38 7.63
N THR A 155 15.90 1.76 8.06
CA THR A 155 14.60 2.40 8.10
C THR A 155 14.56 3.42 9.23
N THR A 156 14.41 4.68 8.87
CA THR A 156 14.20 5.81 9.76
C THR A 156 12.80 6.39 9.55
N LEU A 157 12.33 7.19 10.51
CA LEU A 157 11.05 7.88 10.38
C LEU A 157 11.01 8.77 9.12
N PHE A 158 12.15 9.36 8.75
CA PHE A 158 12.29 10.16 7.52
C PHE A 158 12.02 9.32 6.26
N TRP A 159 12.65 8.14 6.12
CA TRP A 159 12.42 7.27 4.96
C TRP A 159 10.99 6.79 4.86
N VAL A 160 10.39 6.43 6.01
CA VAL A 160 8.98 6.01 6.03
C VAL A 160 8.08 7.15 5.60
N ALA A 161 8.25 8.37 6.16
CA ALA A 161 7.47 9.54 5.77
C ALA A 161 7.65 9.90 4.29
N ALA A 162 8.89 9.84 3.78
CA ALA A 162 9.19 10.11 2.37
C ALA A 162 8.44 9.13 1.44
N TRP A 163 8.45 7.84 1.75
CA TRP A 163 7.74 6.83 0.95
C TRP A 163 6.22 6.92 1.09
N VAL A 164 5.68 7.27 2.27
CA VAL A 164 4.24 7.56 2.43
C VAL A 164 3.81 8.71 1.52
N ILE A 165 4.56 9.82 1.55
CA ILE A 165 4.26 11.01 0.74
C ILE A 165 4.38 10.66 -0.75
N LEU A 166 5.44 9.95 -1.16
CA LEU A 166 5.65 9.53 -2.54
C LEU A 166 4.52 8.60 -3.03
N THR A 167 4.16 7.61 -2.23
CA THR A 167 3.06 6.69 -2.54
C THR A 167 1.74 7.45 -2.69
N LEU A 168 1.42 8.31 -1.74
CA LEU A 168 0.21 9.12 -1.76
C LEU A 168 0.19 10.05 -3.00
N TRP A 169 1.30 10.70 -3.33
CA TRP A 169 1.42 11.58 -4.48
C TRP A 169 1.23 10.83 -5.80
N ILE A 170 1.89 9.66 -5.96
CA ILE A 170 1.77 8.83 -7.17
C ILE A 170 0.35 8.30 -7.31
N LEU A 171 -0.21 7.70 -6.26
CA LEU A 171 -1.55 7.13 -6.32
C LEU A 171 -2.63 8.19 -6.50
N ARG A 172 -2.48 9.36 -5.85
CA ARG A 172 -3.38 10.48 -6.08
C ARG A 172 -3.38 10.93 -7.55
N ASN A 173 -2.20 11.14 -8.13
CA ASN A 173 -2.09 11.56 -9.53
C ASN A 173 -2.65 10.47 -10.47
N LEU A 174 -2.41 9.20 -10.15
CA LEU A 174 -2.93 8.07 -10.91
C LEU A 174 -4.47 8.03 -10.89
N VAL A 175 -5.07 8.08 -9.70
CA VAL A 175 -6.53 7.99 -9.49
C VAL A 175 -7.28 9.14 -10.17
N TYR A 176 -6.71 10.33 -10.15
CA TYR A 176 -7.33 11.51 -10.77
C TYR A 176 -6.92 11.76 -12.23
N SER A 177 -6.13 10.89 -12.82
CA SER A 177 -5.78 10.91 -14.25
C SER A 177 -6.88 10.28 -15.11
N ASN A 178 -6.70 10.32 -16.43
CA ASN A 178 -7.54 9.59 -17.39
C ASN A 178 -7.50 8.08 -17.11
N PHE A 179 -6.34 7.56 -16.70
CA PHE A 179 -6.15 6.17 -16.30
C PHE A 179 -7.05 5.82 -15.10
N GLY A 180 -7.06 6.65 -14.06
CA GLY A 180 -7.87 6.43 -12.86
C GLY A 180 -9.37 6.51 -13.16
N ARG A 181 -9.80 7.37 -14.10
CA ARG A 181 -11.20 7.39 -14.56
C ARG A 181 -11.59 6.08 -15.25
N GLY A 182 -10.68 5.50 -16.05
CA GLY A 182 -10.89 4.19 -16.64
C GLY A 182 -11.00 3.07 -15.58
N ILE A 183 -10.15 3.09 -14.55
CA ILE A 183 -10.22 2.14 -13.44
C ILE A 183 -11.56 2.25 -12.70
N THR A 184 -12.02 3.47 -12.41
CA THR A 184 -13.30 3.69 -11.73
C THR A 184 -14.48 3.24 -12.59
N ALA A 185 -14.42 3.46 -13.91
CA ALA A 185 -15.44 2.96 -14.84
C ALA A 185 -15.52 1.42 -14.82
N ILE A 186 -14.39 0.72 -14.75
CA ILE A 186 -14.34 -0.75 -14.64
C ILE A 186 -15.02 -1.21 -13.35
N ARG A 187 -14.82 -0.51 -12.24
CA ARG A 187 -15.45 -0.84 -10.95
C ARG A 187 -16.97 -0.73 -11.01
N GLU A 188 -17.51 0.27 -11.71
CA GLU A 188 -18.97 0.46 -11.83
C GLU A 188 -19.59 -0.59 -12.73
N ASP A 189 -19.03 -0.80 -13.94
CA ASP A 189 -19.44 -1.86 -14.88
C ASP A 189 -18.33 -2.15 -15.89
N GLU A 190 -17.73 -3.33 -15.78
CA GLU A 190 -16.63 -3.75 -16.67
C GLU A 190 -17.11 -3.96 -18.11
N VAL A 191 -18.36 -4.43 -18.32
CA VAL A 191 -18.89 -4.70 -19.65
C VAL A 191 -19.14 -3.37 -20.36
N ALA A 192 -19.76 -2.42 -19.67
CA ALA A 192 -19.99 -1.09 -20.22
C ALA A 192 -18.67 -0.36 -20.52
N ALA A 193 -17.66 -0.47 -19.64
CA ALA A 193 -16.33 0.11 -19.85
C ALA A 193 -15.66 -0.46 -21.12
N ASN A 194 -15.75 -1.77 -21.36
CA ASN A 194 -15.22 -2.39 -22.58
C ASN A 194 -15.92 -1.87 -23.85
N LEU A 195 -17.22 -1.59 -23.80
CA LEU A 195 -17.97 -1.06 -24.94
C LEU A 195 -17.56 0.39 -25.29
N THR A 196 -16.98 1.13 -24.33
CA THR A 196 -16.49 2.51 -24.52
C THR A 196 -15.03 2.56 -24.94
N SER A 197 -14.48 1.51 -25.55
CA SER A 197 -13.08 1.41 -26.01
C SER A 197 -12.01 1.48 -24.89
N VAL A 198 -12.39 1.22 -23.64
CA VAL A 198 -11.47 1.13 -22.52
C VAL A 198 -10.84 -0.27 -22.51
N ASP A 199 -9.50 -0.37 -22.61
CA ASP A 199 -8.78 -1.64 -22.46
C ASP A 199 -8.73 -2.01 -20.95
N THR A 200 -9.81 -2.62 -20.47
CA THR A 200 -10.02 -2.95 -19.05
C THR A 200 -8.91 -3.87 -18.53
N ARG A 201 -8.46 -4.82 -19.35
CA ARG A 201 -7.43 -5.78 -18.96
C ARG A 201 -6.09 -5.10 -18.70
N ARG A 202 -5.64 -4.19 -19.58
CA ARG A 202 -4.37 -3.47 -19.36
C ARG A 202 -4.48 -2.53 -18.17
N LEU A 203 -5.61 -1.86 -17.99
CA LEU A 203 -5.81 -0.97 -16.85
C LEU A 203 -5.76 -1.73 -15.52
N LYS A 204 -6.44 -2.88 -15.41
CA LYS A 204 -6.38 -3.76 -14.25
C LYS A 204 -4.95 -4.23 -13.99
N LEU A 205 -4.24 -4.66 -15.04
CA LEU A 205 -2.85 -5.12 -14.93
C LEU A 205 -1.95 -4.04 -14.34
N TYR A 206 -1.96 -2.81 -14.91
CA TYR A 206 -1.11 -1.73 -14.43
C TYR A 206 -1.45 -1.30 -13.00
N ALA A 207 -2.73 -1.21 -12.64
CA ALA A 207 -3.15 -0.89 -11.28
C ALA A 207 -2.63 -1.94 -10.29
N PHE A 208 -2.73 -3.22 -10.64
CA PHE A 208 -2.25 -4.33 -9.80
C PHE A 208 -0.73 -4.32 -9.64
N LEU A 209 0.03 -4.06 -10.72
CA LEU A 209 1.50 -3.97 -10.67
C LEU A 209 1.98 -2.80 -9.80
N ILE A 210 1.35 -1.63 -9.92
CA ILE A 210 1.66 -0.47 -9.09
C ILE A 210 1.37 -0.78 -7.62
N SER A 211 0.25 -1.44 -7.34
CA SER A 211 -0.12 -1.88 -6.00
C SER A 211 0.91 -2.85 -5.42
N ALA A 212 1.30 -3.88 -6.17
CA ALA A 212 2.32 -4.84 -5.78
C ALA A 212 3.70 -4.19 -5.55
N PHE A 213 4.07 -3.21 -6.38
CA PHE A 213 5.32 -2.45 -6.22
C PHE A 213 5.38 -1.75 -4.86
N PHE A 214 4.35 -0.99 -4.49
CA PHE A 214 4.34 -0.30 -3.19
C PHE A 214 4.24 -1.26 -2.00
N ALA A 215 3.57 -2.40 -2.16
CA ALA A 215 3.59 -3.45 -1.16
C ALA A 215 5.01 -4.00 -0.94
N GLY A 216 5.77 -4.21 -2.02
CA GLY A 216 7.17 -4.62 -1.94
C GLY A 216 8.07 -3.58 -1.28
N VAL A 217 7.91 -2.30 -1.59
CA VAL A 217 8.63 -1.20 -0.93
C VAL A 217 8.34 -1.18 0.57
N ALA A 218 7.06 -1.28 0.96
CA ALA A 218 6.67 -1.35 2.37
C ALA A 218 7.28 -2.56 3.07
N GLY A 219 7.42 -3.70 2.36
CA GLY A 219 8.11 -4.89 2.84
C GLY A 219 9.59 -4.64 3.12
N GLY A 220 10.30 -3.97 2.22
CA GLY A 220 11.69 -3.57 2.40
C GLY A 220 11.90 -2.64 3.60
N LEU A 221 11.02 -1.64 3.77
CA LEU A 221 11.02 -0.77 4.95
C LEU A 221 10.77 -1.56 6.24
N TYR A 222 9.82 -2.49 6.23
CA TYR A 222 9.50 -3.33 7.37
C TYR A 222 10.67 -4.23 7.78
N ALA A 223 11.37 -4.83 6.82
CA ALA A 223 12.51 -5.70 7.06
C ALA A 223 13.65 -4.96 7.76
N HIS A 224 14.01 -3.76 7.26
CA HIS A 224 15.10 -2.95 7.82
C HIS A 224 14.71 -2.18 9.10
N LEU A 225 13.42 -2.13 9.42
CA LEU A 225 12.93 -1.64 10.71
C LEU A 225 13.13 -2.68 11.81
N LEU A 226 12.75 -3.94 11.52
CA LEU A 226 12.81 -5.03 12.48
C LEU A 226 14.18 -5.69 12.59
N GLN A 227 15.00 -5.59 11.53
CA GLN A 227 16.30 -6.29 11.40
C GLN A 227 16.18 -7.83 11.44
N PHE A 228 14.96 -8.32 11.40
CA PHE A 228 14.60 -9.73 11.39
C PHE A 228 13.29 -9.93 10.64
N ILE A 229 13.25 -10.89 9.72
CA ILE A 229 12.02 -11.27 9.03
C ILE A 229 11.83 -12.78 9.05
N ASN A 230 10.58 -13.20 9.24
CA ASN A 230 10.19 -14.59 9.21
C ASN A 230 9.06 -14.76 8.16
N PRO A 231 9.06 -15.84 7.35
CA PRO A 231 8.00 -16.07 6.37
C PRO A 231 6.58 -16.07 6.97
N ARG A 232 6.44 -16.49 8.21
CA ARG A 232 5.15 -16.50 8.95
C ARG A 232 4.57 -15.10 9.16
N SER A 233 5.42 -14.06 9.19
CA SER A 233 4.98 -12.66 9.31
C SER A 233 4.23 -12.17 8.08
N PHE A 234 4.38 -12.84 6.93
CA PHE A 234 3.72 -12.53 5.66
C PHE A 234 2.56 -13.49 5.35
N SER A 235 1.89 -13.95 6.39
CA SER A 235 0.75 -14.88 6.30
C SER A 235 -0.54 -14.17 5.89
N ILE A 236 -1.58 -14.97 5.69
CA ILE A 236 -2.93 -14.47 5.39
C ILE A 236 -3.46 -13.52 6.48
N LEU A 237 -3.08 -13.72 7.74
CA LEU A 237 -3.47 -12.82 8.83
C LEU A 237 -2.97 -11.39 8.60
N LYS A 238 -1.75 -11.23 8.08
CA LYS A 238 -1.22 -9.90 7.72
C LYS A 238 -2.00 -9.28 6.55
N SER A 239 -2.41 -10.08 5.55
CA SER A 239 -3.29 -9.60 4.48
C SER A 239 -4.65 -9.17 5.02
N THR A 240 -5.21 -9.92 5.98
CA THR A 240 -6.48 -9.58 6.64
C THR A 240 -6.37 -8.26 7.40
N ASP A 241 -5.28 -8.02 8.13
CA ASP A 241 -5.04 -6.73 8.81
C ASP A 241 -5.06 -5.56 7.80
N MET A 242 -4.42 -5.74 6.64
CA MET A 242 -4.42 -4.71 5.59
C MET A 242 -5.84 -4.47 5.03
N LEU A 243 -6.64 -5.54 4.85
CA LEU A 243 -8.04 -5.42 4.46
C LEU A 243 -8.85 -4.65 5.51
N VAL A 244 -8.68 -4.97 6.80
CA VAL A 244 -9.34 -4.22 7.88
C VAL A 244 -9.02 -2.73 7.80
N MET A 245 -7.76 -2.37 7.57
CA MET A 245 -7.34 -0.97 7.42
C MET A 245 -8.02 -0.27 6.25
N VAL A 246 -8.15 -0.95 5.09
CA VAL A 246 -8.84 -0.42 3.90
C VAL A 246 -10.32 -0.22 4.18
N TYR A 247 -11.00 -1.24 4.71
CA TYR A 247 -12.44 -1.18 4.98
C TYR A 247 -12.78 -0.23 6.13
N LEU A 248 -11.96 -0.20 7.19
CA LEU A 248 -12.11 0.76 8.29
C LEU A 248 -11.98 2.20 7.79
N GLY A 249 -10.96 2.47 6.99
CA GLY A 249 -10.71 3.81 6.46
C GLY A 249 -11.77 4.27 5.47
N GLY A 250 -12.16 3.38 4.58
CA GLY A 250 -13.13 3.62 3.52
C GLY A 250 -12.61 3.21 2.15
N VAL A 251 -13.33 2.31 1.53
CA VAL A 251 -13.04 1.77 0.21
C VAL A 251 -13.10 2.90 -0.82
N GLY A 252 -12.07 3.04 -1.67
CA GLY A 252 -12.00 4.06 -2.69
C GLY A 252 -11.72 5.49 -2.16
N SER A 253 -11.13 5.61 -0.95
CA SER A 253 -10.69 6.89 -0.39
C SER A 253 -9.21 6.84 0.02
N LEU A 254 -8.37 7.74 -0.53
CA LEU A 254 -6.94 7.84 -0.16
C LEU A 254 -6.79 8.36 1.28
N THR A 255 -7.56 9.39 1.63
CA THR A 255 -7.58 9.91 3.01
C THR A 255 -8.11 8.90 4.00
N GLY A 256 -9.14 8.15 3.60
CA GLY A 256 -9.66 7.02 4.37
C GLY A 256 -8.58 5.98 4.64
N SER A 257 -7.81 5.58 3.63
CA SER A 257 -6.72 4.62 3.77
C SER A 257 -5.67 5.05 4.80
N LEU A 258 -5.28 6.33 4.80
CA LEU A 258 -4.33 6.87 5.78
C LEU A 258 -4.89 6.80 7.20
N LEU A 259 -6.14 7.22 7.39
CA LEU A 259 -6.81 7.19 8.70
C LEU A 259 -7.04 5.76 9.19
N GLY A 260 -7.51 4.87 8.31
CA GLY A 260 -7.74 3.46 8.65
C GLY A 260 -6.46 2.75 9.08
N ALA A 261 -5.35 2.98 8.36
CA ALA A 261 -4.05 2.45 8.74
C ALA A 261 -3.57 2.98 10.10
N ALA A 262 -3.71 4.29 10.35
CA ALA A 262 -3.31 4.90 11.60
C ALA A 262 -4.14 4.37 12.78
N ILE A 263 -5.46 4.43 12.66
CA ILE A 263 -6.39 4.01 13.71
C ILE A 263 -6.19 2.54 14.04
N PHE A 264 -6.17 1.66 13.03
CA PHE A 264 -6.04 0.22 13.25
C PHE A 264 -4.68 -0.16 13.84
N THR A 265 -3.59 0.45 13.38
CA THR A 265 -2.25 0.18 13.92
C THR A 265 -2.15 0.60 15.38
N VAL A 266 -2.65 1.78 15.72
CA VAL A 266 -2.69 2.26 17.12
C VAL A 266 -3.60 1.39 17.97
N LEU A 267 -4.76 0.97 17.45
CA LEU A 267 -5.68 0.08 18.13
C LEU A 267 -5.02 -1.26 18.47
N LEU A 268 -4.34 -1.90 17.49
CA LEU A 268 -3.63 -3.17 17.75
C LEU A 268 -2.53 -3.01 18.80
N GLU A 269 -1.91 -1.85 18.89
CA GLU A 269 -0.89 -1.57 19.91
C GLU A 269 -1.53 -1.34 21.29
N LEU A 270 -2.65 -0.67 21.36
CA LEU A 270 -3.43 -0.52 22.60
C LEU A 270 -3.97 -1.86 23.12
N LEU A 271 -4.29 -2.78 22.21
CA LEU A 271 -4.75 -4.13 22.53
C LEU A 271 -3.61 -5.10 22.83
N ARG A 272 -2.36 -4.66 22.79
CA ARG A 272 -1.18 -5.50 23.07
C ARG A 272 -1.23 -6.21 24.42
N PRO A 273 -1.73 -5.61 25.53
CA PRO A 273 -1.85 -6.28 26.81
C PRO A 273 -2.79 -7.49 26.81
N LEU A 274 -3.73 -7.58 25.84
CA LEU A 274 -4.67 -8.70 25.70
C LEU A 274 -4.01 -9.99 25.13
N GLY A 275 -2.72 -9.96 24.79
CA GLY A 275 -1.98 -11.13 24.32
C GLY A 275 -2.55 -11.74 23.04
N LEU A 276 -2.96 -13.00 23.09
CA LEU A 276 -3.47 -13.73 21.93
C LEU A 276 -4.81 -13.19 21.39
N TRP A 277 -5.64 -12.62 22.24
CA TRP A 277 -6.96 -12.10 21.85
C TRP A 277 -6.89 -10.97 20.80
N ARG A 278 -5.78 -10.25 20.71
CA ARG A 278 -5.59 -9.23 19.67
C ARG A 278 -5.70 -9.79 18.24
N TRP A 279 -5.35 -11.07 18.02
CA TRP A 279 -5.44 -11.73 16.72
C TRP A 279 -6.87 -12.07 16.31
N VAL A 280 -7.79 -12.12 17.27
CA VAL A 280 -9.23 -12.30 17.04
C VAL A 280 -9.89 -10.97 16.68
N VAL A 281 -9.39 -9.88 17.24
CA VAL A 281 -9.98 -8.54 17.06
C VAL A 281 -9.91 -8.08 15.59
N GLY A 282 -8.80 -8.34 14.88
CA GLY A 282 -8.66 -7.94 13.48
C GLY A 282 -9.75 -8.55 12.58
N PRO A 283 -9.84 -9.89 12.45
CA PRO A 283 -10.87 -10.53 11.64
C PRO A 283 -12.29 -10.21 12.11
N LEU A 284 -12.54 -10.16 13.43
CA LEU A 284 -13.84 -9.80 13.98
C LEU A 284 -14.25 -8.38 13.56
N MET A 285 -13.32 -7.42 13.65
CA MET A 285 -13.56 -6.05 13.24
C MET A 285 -13.89 -5.97 11.75
N LEU A 286 -13.20 -6.75 10.89
CA LEU A 286 -13.50 -6.81 9.47
C LEU A 286 -14.96 -7.23 9.24
N VAL A 287 -15.39 -8.33 9.87
CA VAL A 287 -16.76 -8.84 9.74
C VAL A 287 -17.78 -7.79 10.21
N LEU A 288 -17.55 -7.20 11.38
CA LEU A 288 -18.45 -6.17 11.92
C LEU A 288 -18.51 -4.92 11.03
N LEU A 289 -17.37 -4.46 10.50
CA LEU A 289 -17.34 -3.33 9.58
C LEU A 289 -18.08 -3.63 8.28
N MET A 290 -17.89 -4.82 7.70
CA MET A 290 -18.60 -5.20 6.46
C MET A 290 -20.11 -5.29 6.67
N ILE A 291 -20.59 -5.71 7.86
CA ILE A 291 -22.02 -5.81 8.17
C ILE A 291 -22.62 -4.42 8.49
N PHE A 292 -21.99 -3.68 9.41
CA PHE A 292 -22.61 -2.47 9.97
C PHE A 292 -22.22 -1.17 9.25
N ARG A 293 -21.03 -1.14 8.62
CA ARG A 293 -20.52 0.05 7.94
C ARG A 293 -19.65 -0.29 6.73
N PRO A 294 -20.23 -0.87 5.67
CA PRO A 294 -19.49 -1.31 4.48
C PRO A 294 -18.74 -0.19 3.77
N GLN A 295 -19.16 1.07 3.96
CA GLN A 295 -18.50 2.24 3.40
C GLN A 295 -17.28 2.72 4.21
N GLY A 296 -17.03 2.18 5.41
CA GLY A 296 -15.97 2.62 6.31
C GLY A 296 -16.19 4.03 6.89
N LEU A 297 -15.11 4.62 7.45
CA LEU A 297 -15.17 5.95 8.11
C LEU A 297 -15.40 7.09 7.12
N MET A 298 -14.69 7.08 5.99
CA MET A 298 -14.74 8.15 4.98
C MET A 298 -15.65 7.80 3.80
N GLY A 299 -16.02 6.52 3.61
CA GLY A 299 -16.73 6.08 2.40
C GLY A 299 -15.91 6.45 1.15
N PHE A 300 -16.61 6.81 0.06
CA PHE A 300 -15.98 7.33 -1.16
C PHE A 300 -15.66 8.84 -1.07
N LYS A 301 -15.73 9.43 0.13
CA LYS A 301 -15.46 10.85 0.33
C LYS A 301 -13.96 11.07 0.52
N GLU A 302 -13.43 12.05 -0.20
CA GLU A 302 -12.04 12.49 -0.04
C GLU A 302 -12.01 13.83 0.67
N ALA A 303 -10.98 14.07 1.51
CA ALA A 303 -10.74 15.38 2.06
C ALA A 303 -10.51 16.38 0.91
N GLY A 304 -11.12 17.56 1.00
CA GLY A 304 -11.11 18.57 -0.07
C GLY A 304 -9.70 18.95 -0.56
N LEU A 305 -8.68 18.76 0.29
CA LEU A 305 -7.28 19.01 -0.03
C LEU A 305 -6.74 18.06 -1.13
N PHE A 306 -7.24 16.82 -1.19
CA PHE A 306 -6.78 15.80 -2.15
C PHE A 306 -7.61 15.76 -3.44
N LYS A 307 -8.81 16.36 -3.47
CA LYS A 307 -9.59 16.47 -4.71
C LYS A 307 -8.90 17.38 -5.70
N PRO A 308 -8.84 17.05 -7.01
CA PRO A 308 -8.40 18.00 -8.02
C PRO A 308 -9.33 19.24 -8.05
N ALA A 309 -8.82 20.37 -8.52
CA ALA A 309 -9.70 21.50 -8.79
C ALA A 309 -10.74 21.09 -9.84
N PRO A 310 -12.02 21.49 -9.68
CA PRO A 310 -12.98 21.30 -10.74
C PRO A 310 -12.42 21.89 -12.03
N PRO A 311 -12.62 21.26 -13.20
CA PRO A 311 -12.24 21.85 -14.47
C PRO A 311 -12.87 23.24 -14.54
N ALA A 312 -12.11 24.22 -15.06
CA ALA A 312 -12.68 25.54 -15.33
C ALA A 312 -13.98 25.34 -16.14
N PRO A 313 -15.07 26.06 -15.80
CA PRO A 313 -16.28 25.98 -16.59
C PRO A 313 -15.88 26.16 -18.05
N ALA A 314 -16.26 25.20 -18.89
CA ALA A 314 -16.04 25.36 -20.35
C ALA A 314 -16.57 26.72 -20.71
N ALA A 315 -15.71 27.57 -21.25
CA ALA A 315 -16.13 28.91 -21.73
C ALA A 315 -17.42 28.67 -22.51
N ALA A 316 -18.52 29.27 -22.04
CA ALA A 316 -19.84 29.03 -22.62
C ALA A 316 -19.66 29.13 -24.15
N ALA A 317 -19.87 28.00 -24.81
CA ALA A 317 -19.77 27.96 -26.26
C ALA A 317 -20.60 29.13 -26.75
N SER A 318 -19.94 30.08 -27.46
CA SER A 318 -20.64 31.23 -28.00
C SER A 318 -21.87 30.70 -28.74
N PRO A 319 -23.09 31.23 -28.48
CA PRO A 319 -24.27 30.75 -29.16
C PRO A 319 -23.99 30.81 -30.65
N TRP A 320 -24.12 29.65 -31.28
CA TRP A 320 -23.91 29.53 -32.71
C TRP A 320 -24.75 30.59 -33.40
N ARG A 321 -24.11 31.67 -33.90
CA ARG A 321 -24.78 32.65 -34.77
C ARG A 321 -24.79 32.00 -36.13
N GLY A 322 -25.90 31.35 -36.44
CA GLY A 322 -26.18 30.87 -37.81
C GLY A 322 -26.07 32.00 -38.80
N PRO A 323 -25.85 31.67 -40.08
CA PRO A 323 -25.73 32.65 -41.16
C PRO A 323 -26.98 33.47 -41.35
#